data_c8d205676c276196d9c1f7179dac7068
#
_entry.id   c8d205676c276196d9c1f7179dac7068
#
_cell.length_a   1.000
_cell.length_b   1.000
_cell.length_c   1.000
_cell.angle_alpha   90.00
_cell.angle_beta   90.00
_cell.angle_gamma   90.00
#
_symmetry.space_group_name_H-M   'P 1'
#
loop_
_entity.id
_entity.type
_entity.pdbx_description
1 polymer ?
#
loop_
_entity_poly.entity_id
_entity_poly.type
_entity_poly.pdbx_seq_one_letter_code
_entity_poly.pdbx_strand_id
1 'polypeptide(L)'
;EASNSVGGYLATALPVVGSSGLDVVQMLAQPRRAYLLHGIEPTLDIADAVAARAALKQADTVIALTAYASPELMELADCLLPIAPFTETGGSFVNCEGRLQSFNGAVRPAGQTRPGWKVLRVLGSLMGIPGFDFESVEQVRQRALAGAVEPVAAEPARAAAPASSRRPGAGLR
;
A
#
# COMPACT_ATOMS: atom_id res chain seq x y z
N GLU A 1 -8.69 -13.21 1.91
CA GLU A 1 -7.70 -12.36 2.60
C GLU A 1 -6.65 -11.90 1.62
N ALA A 2 -6.17 -10.66 1.79
CA ALA A 2 -5.10 -10.13 0.96
C ALA A 2 -3.72 -10.62 1.43
N SER A 3 -2.74 -10.60 0.54
CA SER A 3 -1.39 -11.12 0.78
C SER A 3 -0.63 -10.48 1.94
N ASN A 4 -1.08 -9.31 2.44
CA ASN A 4 -0.47 -8.59 3.56
C ASN A 4 -1.46 -8.28 4.70
N SER A 5 -2.52 -9.06 4.85
CA SER A 5 -3.51 -8.85 5.91
C SER A 5 -2.84 -8.88 7.30
N VAL A 6 -1.94 -9.84 7.55
CA VAL A 6 -1.19 -9.93 8.82
C VAL A 6 -0.34 -8.67 9.04
N GLY A 7 0.30 -8.15 8.00
CA GLY A 7 1.06 -6.90 8.06
C GLY A 7 0.18 -5.69 8.43
N GLY A 8 -1.02 -5.63 7.89
CA GLY A 8 -2.01 -4.61 8.25
C GLY A 8 -2.41 -4.65 9.73
N TYR A 9 -2.65 -5.85 10.28
CA TYR A 9 -2.91 -6.05 11.71
C TYR A 9 -1.72 -5.62 12.57
N LEU A 10 -0.52 -6.05 12.23
CA LEU A 10 0.70 -5.72 12.97
C LEU A 10 1.01 -4.22 12.94
N ALA A 11 0.76 -3.56 11.81
CA ALA A 11 0.93 -2.11 11.67
C ALA A 11 -0.23 -1.32 12.30
N THR A 12 -1.19 -1.98 12.96
CA THR A 12 -2.39 -1.35 13.53
C THR A 12 -3.18 -0.49 12.50
N ALA A 13 -3.07 -0.86 11.21
CA ALA A 13 -3.77 -0.18 10.10
C ALA A 13 -5.24 -0.62 9.99
N LEU A 14 -5.89 -0.80 11.13
CA LEU A 14 -7.28 -1.21 11.27
C LEU A 14 -7.99 -0.31 12.27
N PRO A 15 -9.27 -0.05 12.10
CA PRO A 15 -10.05 0.63 13.13
C PRO A 15 -10.02 -0.18 14.43
N VAL A 16 -9.60 0.44 15.52
CA VAL A 16 -9.62 -0.20 16.84
C VAL A 16 -11.04 -0.14 17.38
N VAL A 17 -11.56 -1.28 17.85
CA VAL A 17 -12.88 -1.35 18.48
C VAL A 17 -12.94 -0.36 19.66
N GLY A 18 -13.95 0.51 19.66
CA GLY A 18 -14.11 1.56 20.67
C GLY A 18 -13.36 2.86 20.37
N SER A 19 -12.61 2.94 19.28
CA SER A 19 -12.03 4.20 18.78
C SER A 19 -13.02 4.96 17.87
N SER A 20 -12.70 6.21 17.57
CA SER A 20 -13.45 7.00 16.58
C SER A 20 -13.16 6.61 15.13
N GLY A 21 -12.25 5.65 14.89
CA GLY A 21 -11.92 5.13 13.56
C GLY A 21 -13.07 4.31 12.99
N LEU A 22 -13.31 4.45 11.69
CA LEU A 22 -14.33 3.71 10.96
C LEU A 22 -13.66 2.76 9.95
N ASP A 23 -14.23 1.57 9.79
CA ASP A 23 -13.88 0.71 8.67
C ASP A 23 -14.52 1.19 7.35
N VAL A 24 -14.17 0.55 6.24
CA VAL A 24 -14.67 0.94 4.92
C VAL A 24 -16.20 0.83 4.85
N VAL A 25 -16.81 -0.19 5.43
CA VAL A 25 -18.27 -0.39 5.40
C VAL A 25 -18.98 0.75 6.15
N GLN A 26 -18.45 1.11 7.32
CA GLN A 26 -18.97 2.21 8.12
C GLN A 26 -18.79 3.57 7.43
N MET A 27 -17.64 3.79 6.78
CA MET A 27 -17.39 5.02 6.03
C MET A 27 -18.32 5.16 4.82
N LEU A 28 -18.71 4.05 4.17
CA LEU A 28 -19.66 4.06 3.06
C LEU A 28 -21.11 4.23 3.54
N ALA A 29 -21.48 3.60 4.66
CA ALA A 29 -22.81 3.75 5.27
C ALA A 29 -23.04 5.16 5.84
N GLN A 30 -21.96 5.83 6.26
CA GLN A 30 -21.97 7.19 6.78
C GLN A 30 -20.94 8.04 6.01
N PRO A 31 -21.26 8.52 4.80
CA PRO A 31 -20.33 9.21 3.93
C PRO A 31 -19.60 10.37 4.62
N ARG A 32 -18.31 10.46 4.35
CA ARG A 32 -17.44 11.47 4.94
C ARG A 32 -17.37 12.69 4.03
N ARG A 33 -17.01 13.84 4.63
CA ARG A 33 -16.79 15.08 3.86
C ARG A 33 -15.53 15.04 3.00
N ALA A 34 -14.52 14.25 3.42
CA ALA A 34 -13.30 14.09 2.66
C ALA A 34 -12.84 12.65 2.66
N TYR A 35 -12.27 12.20 1.55
CA TYR A 35 -11.63 10.89 1.39
C TYR A 35 -10.21 11.05 0.86
N LEU A 36 -9.31 10.28 1.45
CA LEU A 36 -7.95 10.07 0.95
C LEU A 36 -7.83 8.62 0.50
N LEU A 37 -7.79 8.40 -0.79
CA LEU A 37 -7.63 7.08 -1.41
C LEU A 37 -6.14 6.82 -1.63
N HIS A 38 -5.64 5.65 -1.23
CA HIS A 38 -4.23 5.30 -1.38
C HIS A 38 -4.07 3.97 -2.11
N GLY A 39 -3.73 4.04 -3.39
CA GLY A 39 -3.46 2.87 -4.21
C GLY A 39 -4.66 1.96 -4.43
N ILE A 40 -5.87 2.50 -4.41
CA ILE A 40 -7.12 1.75 -4.62
C ILE A 40 -7.92 2.34 -5.78
N GLU A 41 -8.63 1.46 -6.48
CA GLU A 41 -9.65 1.79 -7.45
C GLU A 41 -11.03 1.41 -6.87
N PRO A 42 -11.89 2.40 -6.53
CA PRO A 42 -13.07 2.15 -5.69
C PRO A 42 -14.01 1.07 -6.20
N THR A 43 -14.24 0.99 -7.50
CA THR A 43 -15.15 -0.01 -8.08
C THR A 43 -14.53 -1.38 -8.29
N LEU A 44 -13.20 -1.51 -8.19
CA LEU A 44 -12.49 -2.78 -8.33
C LEU A 44 -12.08 -3.38 -6.98
N ASP A 45 -11.72 -2.50 -6.03
CA ASP A 45 -11.10 -2.93 -4.78
C ASP A 45 -12.08 -2.95 -3.59
N ILE A 46 -13.25 -2.29 -3.72
CA ILE A 46 -14.26 -2.25 -2.66
C ILE A 46 -15.44 -3.17 -3.03
N ALA A 47 -15.83 -4.03 -2.10
CA ALA A 47 -16.88 -5.04 -2.33
C ALA A 47 -18.23 -4.44 -2.75
N ASP A 48 -18.61 -3.29 -2.18
CA ASP A 48 -19.79 -2.53 -2.62
C ASP A 48 -19.37 -1.31 -3.46
N ALA A 49 -19.11 -1.56 -4.72
CA ALA A 49 -18.70 -0.54 -5.69
C ALA A 49 -19.76 0.58 -5.87
N VAL A 50 -21.04 0.24 -5.75
CA VAL A 50 -22.15 1.21 -5.89
C VAL A 50 -22.16 2.17 -4.71
N ALA A 51 -22.09 1.64 -3.50
CA ALA A 51 -22.01 2.46 -2.29
C ALA A 51 -20.73 3.30 -2.26
N ALA A 52 -19.57 2.73 -2.68
CA ALA A 52 -18.31 3.46 -2.77
C ALA A 52 -18.42 4.68 -3.70
N ARG A 53 -18.93 4.49 -4.92
CA ARG A 53 -19.11 5.56 -5.88
C ARG A 53 -20.10 6.63 -5.37
N ALA A 54 -21.20 6.21 -4.75
CA ALA A 54 -22.18 7.12 -4.19
C ALA A 54 -21.61 7.97 -3.03
N ALA A 55 -20.84 7.36 -2.13
CA ALA A 55 -20.19 8.03 -1.01
C ALA A 55 -19.14 9.05 -1.49
N LEU A 56 -18.30 8.66 -2.46
CA LEU A 56 -17.29 9.56 -3.02
C LEU A 56 -17.90 10.75 -3.75
N LYS A 57 -19.00 10.57 -4.48
CA LYS A 57 -19.72 11.67 -5.15
C LYS A 57 -20.38 12.66 -4.20
N GLN A 58 -20.64 12.26 -2.95
CA GLN A 58 -21.22 13.13 -1.91
C GLN A 58 -20.15 13.88 -1.10
N ALA A 59 -18.89 13.52 -1.26
CA ALA A 59 -17.81 14.15 -0.52
C ALA A 59 -17.53 15.58 -1.02
N ASP A 60 -17.11 16.45 -0.10
CA ASP A 60 -16.62 17.78 -0.44
C ASP A 60 -15.24 17.73 -1.12
N THR A 61 -14.45 16.69 -0.82
CA THR A 61 -13.09 16.53 -1.34
C THR A 61 -12.69 15.06 -1.41
N VAL A 62 -12.18 14.67 -2.57
CA VAL A 62 -11.58 13.34 -2.80
C VAL A 62 -10.18 13.52 -3.35
N ILE A 63 -9.18 13.05 -2.62
CA ILE A 63 -7.77 13.02 -3.05
C ILE A 63 -7.38 11.57 -3.27
N ALA A 64 -6.84 11.25 -4.45
CA ALA A 64 -6.35 9.91 -4.74
C ALA A 64 -4.83 9.90 -4.98
N LEU A 65 -4.12 9.12 -4.17
CA LEU A 65 -2.72 8.75 -4.40
C LEU A 65 -2.72 7.48 -5.24
N THR A 66 -2.34 7.59 -6.50
CA THR A 66 -2.45 6.47 -7.44
C THR A 66 -1.26 6.38 -8.38
N ALA A 67 -0.93 5.15 -8.80
CA ALA A 67 0.03 4.89 -9.88
C ALA A 67 -0.62 5.01 -11.27
N TYR A 68 -1.95 4.93 -11.34
CA TYR A 68 -2.69 4.88 -12.60
C TYR A 68 -3.89 5.83 -12.54
N ALA A 69 -3.99 6.72 -13.52
CA ALA A 69 -5.14 7.62 -13.66
C ALA A 69 -6.25 6.88 -14.45
N SER A 70 -7.05 6.07 -13.76
CA SER A 70 -8.21 5.43 -14.39
C SER A 70 -9.31 6.47 -14.70
N PRO A 71 -10.13 6.22 -15.71
CA PRO A 71 -11.26 7.10 -16.03
C PRO A 71 -12.19 7.34 -14.82
N GLU A 72 -12.37 6.34 -13.99
CA GLU A 72 -13.18 6.45 -12.78
C GLU A 72 -12.55 7.40 -11.74
N LEU A 73 -11.26 7.23 -11.45
CA LEU A 73 -10.58 8.13 -10.52
C LEU A 73 -10.54 9.57 -11.05
N MET A 74 -10.40 9.76 -12.36
CA MET A 74 -10.48 11.08 -12.98
C MET A 74 -11.88 11.72 -12.87
N GLU A 75 -12.95 10.90 -12.79
CA GLU A 75 -14.33 11.41 -12.57
C GLU A 75 -14.59 11.73 -11.10
N LEU A 76 -14.05 10.93 -10.16
CA LEU A 76 -14.42 10.98 -8.75
C LEU A 76 -13.49 11.82 -7.89
N ALA A 77 -12.22 11.97 -8.28
CA ALA A 77 -11.24 12.65 -7.45
C ALA A 77 -11.04 14.10 -7.90
N ASP A 78 -11.02 15.02 -6.93
CA ASP A 78 -10.68 16.42 -7.15
C ASP A 78 -9.17 16.61 -7.37
N CYS A 79 -8.35 15.70 -6.84
CA CYS A 79 -6.90 15.74 -6.98
C CYS A 79 -6.33 14.34 -7.11
N LEU A 80 -5.49 14.14 -8.14
CA LEU A 80 -4.70 12.92 -8.31
C LEU A 80 -3.23 13.23 -7.99
N LEU A 81 -2.67 12.53 -7.00
CA LEU A 81 -1.26 12.61 -6.64
C LEU A 81 -0.54 11.36 -7.16
N PRO A 82 0.46 11.50 -8.05
CA PRO A 82 1.13 10.36 -8.64
C PRO A 82 2.05 9.67 -7.64
N ILE A 83 1.79 8.39 -7.36
CA ILE A 83 2.67 7.54 -6.56
C ILE A 83 3.30 6.43 -7.41
N ALA A 84 4.47 5.99 -6.97
CA ALA A 84 5.18 4.89 -7.60
C ALA A 84 4.48 3.55 -7.29
N PRO A 85 4.31 2.64 -8.27
CA PRO A 85 3.84 1.28 -8.03
C PRO A 85 4.85 0.48 -7.19
N PHE A 86 4.42 -0.68 -6.67
CA PHE A 86 5.27 -1.51 -5.79
C PHE A 86 6.59 -1.96 -6.44
N THR A 87 6.64 -2.07 -7.76
CA THR A 87 7.87 -2.40 -8.52
C THR A 87 8.91 -1.30 -8.49
N GLU A 88 8.51 -0.07 -8.18
CA GLU A 88 9.35 1.13 -8.21
C GLU A 88 9.62 1.70 -6.80
N THR A 89 9.17 1.03 -5.76
CA THR A 89 9.34 1.48 -4.36
C THR A 89 9.72 0.32 -3.46
N GLY A 90 10.44 0.60 -2.39
CA GLY A 90 10.66 -0.36 -1.32
C GLY A 90 9.42 -0.56 -0.47
N GLY A 91 9.27 -1.75 0.10
CA GLY A 91 8.16 -2.10 0.95
C GLY A 91 8.42 -3.34 1.80
N SER A 92 7.41 -3.76 2.54
CA SER A 92 7.46 -4.99 3.33
C SER A 92 6.10 -5.68 3.34
N PHE A 93 6.13 -7.01 3.32
CA PHE A 93 4.97 -7.85 3.49
C PHE A 93 5.16 -8.76 4.70
N VAL A 94 4.08 -9.08 5.38
CA VAL A 94 4.05 -10.13 6.40
C VAL A 94 3.09 -11.21 5.92
N ASN A 95 3.60 -12.43 5.74
CA ASN A 95 2.77 -13.54 5.29
C ASN A 95 1.88 -14.10 6.43
N CYS A 96 1.04 -15.09 6.11
CA CYS A 96 0.12 -15.70 7.09
C CYS A 96 0.82 -16.44 8.24
N GLU A 97 2.11 -16.77 8.10
CA GLU A 97 2.95 -17.36 9.16
C GLU A 97 3.60 -16.30 10.06
N GLY A 98 3.34 -15.00 9.84
CA GLY A 98 3.98 -13.91 10.57
C GLY A 98 5.39 -13.56 10.11
N ARG A 99 5.84 -14.09 8.96
CA ARG A 99 7.18 -13.82 8.44
C ARG A 99 7.23 -12.48 7.73
N LEU A 100 8.05 -11.57 8.25
CA LEU A 100 8.33 -10.28 7.63
C LEU A 100 9.33 -10.44 6.48
N GLN A 101 8.96 -9.95 5.31
CA GLN A 101 9.79 -9.92 4.11
C GLN A 101 9.82 -8.50 3.56
N SER A 102 11.02 -7.95 3.39
CA SER A 102 11.22 -6.62 2.82
C SER A 102 11.79 -6.73 1.41
N PHE A 103 11.46 -5.77 0.58
CA PHE A 103 11.93 -5.69 -0.80
C PHE A 103 12.30 -4.25 -1.16
N ASN A 104 13.14 -4.10 -2.15
CA ASN A 104 13.49 -2.82 -2.77
C ASN A 104 12.77 -2.67 -4.11
N GLY A 105 12.58 -1.44 -4.57
CA GLY A 105 12.13 -1.20 -5.93
C GLY A 105 13.09 -1.84 -6.94
N ALA A 106 12.56 -2.52 -7.95
CA ALA A 106 13.35 -3.13 -9.01
C ALA A 106 13.90 -2.07 -9.99
N VAL A 107 13.17 -0.98 -10.15
CA VAL A 107 13.55 0.16 -10.99
C VAL A 107 13.26 1.47 -10.26
N ARG A 108 13.80 2.56 -10.80
CA ARG A 108 13.53 3.90 -10.24
C ARG A 108 12.10 4.34 -10.59
N PRO A 109 11.44 5.14 -9.73
CA PRO A 109 10.15 5.73 -10.02
C PRO A 109 10.15 6.49 -11.35
N ALA A 110 9.13 6.23 -12.18
CA ALA A 110 8.99 6.83 -13.48
C ALA A 110 8.53 8.31 -13.38
N GLY A 111 9.11 9.18 -14.20
CA GLY A 111 8.70 10.57 -14.32
C GLY A 111 8.70 11.32 -12.98
N GLN A 112 7.56 11.90 -12.62
CA GLN A 112 7.39 12.66 -11.38
C GLN A 112 6.81 11.85 -10.21
N THR A 113 6.58 10.56 -10.38
CA THR A 113 6.05 9.70 -9.33
C THR A 113 7.01 9.62 -8.13
N ARG A 114 6.45 9.40 -6.95
CA ARG A 114 7.21 9.25 -5.71
C ARG A 114 6.64 8.08 -4.93
N PRO A 115 7.45 7.39 -4.10
CA PRO A 115 6.92 6.42 -3.15
C PRO A 115 5.77 7.01 -2.33
N GLY A 116 4.66 6.26 -2.20
CA GLY A 116 3.44 6.76 -1.54
C GLY A 116 3.71 7.30 -0.13
N TRP A 117 4.59 6.62 0.65
CA TRP A 117 4.97 7.10 1.98
C TRP A 117 5.63 8.49 1.97
N LYS A 118 6.38 8.85 0.92
CA LYS A 118 6.99 10.18 0.78
C LYS A 118 5.93 11.25 0.51
N VAL A 119 4.92 10.93 -0.28
CA VAL A 119 3.80 11.83 -0.54
C VAL A 119 3.00 12.06 0.75
N LEU A 120 2.68 10.98 1.48
CA LEU A 120 1.99 11.07 2.77
C LEU A 120 2.81 11.83 3.81
N ARG A 121 4.13 11.64 3.84
CA ARG A 121 5.03 12.40 4.72
C ARG A 121 4.92 13.90 4.47
N VAL A 122 5.01 14.32 3.22
CA VAL A 122 4.91 15.75 2.87
C VAL A 122 3.53 16.29 3.21
N LEU A 123 2.48 15.54 2.90
CA LEU A 123 1.10 15.93 3.23
C LEU A 123 0.92 16.10 4.74
N GLY A 124 1.37 15.13 5.55
CA GLY A 124 1.30 15.21 7.01
C GLY A 124 2.09 16.41 7.57
N SER A 125 3.28 16.68 7.03
CA SER A 125 4.07 17.85 7.43
C SER A 125 3.39 19.17 7.06
N LEU A 126 2.78 19.28 5.89
CA LEU A 126 2.04 20.48 5.47
C LEU A 126 0.79 20.72 6.33
N MET A 127 0.17 19.64 6.81
CA MET A 127 -0.98 19.71 7.73
C MET A 127 -0.57 19.94 9.20
N GLY A 128 0.71 20.05 9.49
CA GLY A 128 1.23 20.22 10.86
C GLY A 128 1.02 19.00 11.76
N ILE A 129 0.86 17.81 11.18
CA ILE A 129 0.68 16.57 11.94
C ILE A 129 2.05 16.08 12.43
N PRO A 130 2.27 15.89 13.75
CA PRO A 130 3.54 15.43 14.28
C PRO A 130 3.85 13.98 13.86
N GLY A 131 5.15 13.63 13.75
CA GLY A 131 5.61 12.28 13.46
C GLY A 131 5.61 11.91 11.97
N PHE A 132 5.63 12.89 11.08
CA PHE A 132 5.76 12.72 9.62
C PHE A 132 7.14 13.18 9.10
N ASP A 133 8.20 12.95 9.87
CA ASP A 133 9.58 13.38 9.60
C ASP A 133 10.50 12.24 9.10
N PHE A 134 9.90 11.14 8.62
CA PHE A 134 10.65 9.98 8.12
C PHE A 134 11.55 10.32 6.93
N GLU A 135 12.77 9.78 6.93
CA GLU A 135 13.75 9.94 5.86
C GLU A 135 13.90 8.68 4.98
N SER A 136 13.51 7.50 5.52
CA SER A 136 13.64 6.24 4.80
C SER A 136 12.44 5.31 5.03
N VAL A 137 12.28 4.32 4.13
CA VAL A 137 11.24 3.30 4.25
C VAL A 137 11.47 2.39 5.47
N GLU A 138 12.73 2.23 5.89
CA GLU A 138 13.11 1.49 7.10
C GLU A 138 12.58 2.17 8.35
N GLN A 139 12.69 3.50 8.45
CA GLN A 139 12.13 4.26 9.57
C GLN A 139 10.60 4.15 9.61
N VAL A 140 9.93 4.22 8.45
CA VAL A 140 8.48 4.01 8.37
C VAL A 140 8.11 2.61 8.86
N ARG A 141 8.83 1.57 8.39
CA ARG A 141 8.62 0.19 8.83
C ARG A 141 8.84 0.02 10.33
N GLN A 142 9.94 0.53 10.86
CA GLN A 142 10.24 0.47 12.30
C GLN A 142 9.12 1.13 13.11
N ARG A 143 8.64 2.28 12.68
CA ARG A 143 7.54 2.98 13.35
C ARG A 143 6.23 2.21 13.27
N ALA A 144 5.88 1.68 12.09
CA ALA A 144 4.66 0.92 11.87
C ALA A 144 4.59 -0.37 12.70
N LEU A 145 5.75 -0.99 12.96
CA LEU A 145 5.84 -2.25 13.70
C LEU A 145 6.29 -2.09 15.14
N ALA A 146 6.45 -0.86 15.65
CA ALA A 146 6.99 -0.57 16.98
C ALA A 146 6.15 -1.11 18.16
N GLY A 147 4.94 -1.57 17.94
CA GLY A 147 4.08 -2.20 18.95
C GLY A 147 3.75 -3.65 18.64
N ALA A 148 4.30 -4.19 17.56
CA ALA A 148 4.04 -5.56 17.15
C ALA A 148 4.89 -6.56 17.96
N VAL A 149 4.34 -7.74 18.22
CA VAL A 149 5.13 -8.91 18.61
C VAL A 149 6.18 -9.14 17.50
N GLU A 150 7.45 -9.34 17.87
CA GLU A 150 8.52 -9.50 16.88
C GLU A 150 8.11 -10.49 15.79
N PRO A 151 8.05 -10.07 14.52
CA PRO A 151 7.74 -10.98 13.43
C PRO A 151 8.86 -12.01 13.31
N VAL A 152 8.51 -13.26 13.02
CA VAL A 152 9.49 -14.32 12.79
C VAL A 152 10.49 -13.84 11.74
N ALA A 153 11.78 -13.80 12.11
CA ALA A 153 12.83 -13.34 11.21
C ALA A 153 12.80 -14.15 9.91
N ALA A 154 12.89 -13.47 8.76
CA ALA A 154 12.99 -14.14 7.48
C ALA A 154 14.29 -14.97 7.47
N GLU A 155 14.21 -16.28 7.22
CA GLU A 155 15.39 -17.04 6.88
C GLU A 155 16.07 -16.39 5.65
N PRO A 156 17.41 -16.30 5.62
CA PRO A 156 18.10 -15.79 4.44
C PRO A 156 17.66 -16.62 3.23
N ALA A 157 17.27 -15.94 2.15
CA ALA A 157 16.85 -16.61 0.92
C ALA A 157 17.89 -17.68 0.56
N ARG A 158 17.45 -18.94 0.53
CA ARG A 158 18.30 -20.06 0.14
C ARG A 158 18.85 -19.72 -1.24
N ALA A 159 20.17 -19.56 -1.36
CA ALA A 159 20.80 -19.25 -2.63
C ALA A 159 20.25 -20.19 -3.70
N ALA A 160 19.70 -19.64 -4.77
CA ALA A 160 19.15 -20.44 -5.86
C ALA A 160 20.27 -21.37 -6.33
N ALA A 161 20.02 -22.67 -6.30
CA ALA A 161 20.95 -23.64 -6.82
C ALA A 161 21.31 -23.24 -8.25
N PRO A 162 22.59 -23.27 -8.65
CA PRO A 162 22.97 -22.90 -10.01
C PRO A 162 22.19 -23.77 -10.99
N ALA A 163 21.55 -23.11 -11.96
CA ALA A 163 20.78 -23.78 -13.00
C ALA A 163 21.68 -24.86 -13.64
N SER A 164 21.28 -26.13 -13.52
CA SER A 164 21.99 -27.22 -14.14
C SER A 164 22.04 -26.95 -15.65
N SER A 165 23.23 -26.80 -16.19
CA SER A 165 23.46 -26.66 -17.62
C SER A 165 22.88 -27.91 -18.32
N ARG A 166 21.75 -27.73 -19.01
CA ARG A 166 21.23 -28.77 -19.90
C ARG A 166 22.29 -29.04 -20.96
N ARG A 167 22.86 -30.24 -20.95
CA ARG A 167 23.69 -30.73 -22.05
C ARG A 167 22.86 -30.68 -23.34
N PRO A 168 23.38 -30.15 -24.45
CA PRO A 168 22.71 -30.25 -25.73
C PRO A 168 22.55 -31.70 -26.11
N GLY A 169 21.33 -32.15 -26.36
CA GLY A 169 21.01 -33.50 -26.77
C GLY A 169 21.73 -33.87 -28.04
N ALA A 170 22.38 -35.05 -28.02
CA ALA A 170 22.94 -35.68 -29.17
C ALA A 170 21.85 -35.92 -30.23
N GLY A 171 22.11 -35.51 -31.46
CA GLY A 171 21.19 -35.69 -32.58
C GLY A 171 20.97 -37.18 -32.86
N LEU A 172 19.72 -37.51 -33.10
CA LEU A 172 19.30 -38.75 -33.72
C LEU A 172 19.54 -38.65 -35.24
N ARG A 173 20.29 -39.61 -35.74
CA ARG A 173 20.37 -39.94 -37.18
C ARG A 173 19.13 -40.74 -37.58
#